data_bbe2833d2919f6cc448fffbf47df1197
#
_entry.id   bbe2833d2919f6cc448fffbf47df1197
#
_cell.length_a   1.000
_cell.length_b   1.000
_cell.length_c   1.000
_cell.angle_alpha   90.00
_cell.angle_beta   90.00
_cell.angle_gamma   90.00
#
_symmetry.space_group_name_H-M   'P 1'
#
loop_
_entity.id
_entity.type
_entity.pdbx_description
1 polymer ?
#
loop_
_entity_poly.entity_id
_entity_poly.type
_entity_poly.pdbx_seq_one_letter_code
_entity_poly.pdbx_strand_id
1 'polypeptide(L)'
;RADVELGGTDQKFNLLMGRELQRSYGQESQCIVTMPLLEGLDGVKKMSKSLGNYVGIQEAPGVMYSKLVSIPDALMWRYFELLSFRDMAEVEEFRIDVSRGANPRDIKIKLAEEIVARFHGEDAAASAHRSAGNRMKEGELPEDIPEIELCSMEDMPIASVLNRAGLVKNAAVARDLLASGGVRVDGQVVDRAFVFRVGSAHICQAGKKAFGRVSLKAE
;
A
#
# COMPACT_ATOMS: atom_id res chain seq x y z
N ARG A 1 39.69 -7.01 -2.57
CA ARG A 1 39.81 -6.60 -3.97
C ARG A 1 38.41 -6.63 -4.59
N ALA A 2 37.95 -5.53 -5.06
CA ALA A 2 36.70 -5.42 -5.83
C ALA A 2 37.04 -4.81 -7.20
N ASP A 3 36.41 -5.30 -8.25
CA ASP A 3 36.61 -4.80 -9.62
C ASP A 3 35.51 -3.78 -9.97
N VAL A 4 34.30 -3.95 -9.40
CA VAL A 4 33.17 -3.06 -9.58
C VAL A 4 32.44 -2.87 -8.25
N GLU A 5 32.06 -1.64 -7.93
CA GLU A 5 31.22 -1.30 -6.79
C GLU A 5 29.96 -0.56 -7.25
N LEU A 6 28.78 -1.04 -6.82
CA LEU A 6 27.48 -0.49 -7.16
C LEU A 6 26.93 0.30 -5.97
N GLY A 7 26.32 1.45 -6.24
CA GLY A 7 25.67 2.23 -5.19
C GLY A 7 24.64 3.22 -5.71
N GLY A 8 23.92 3.85 -4.81
CA GLY A 8 23.08 5.00 -5.15
C GLY A 8 23.90 6.25 -5.43
N THR A 9 23.33 7.21 -6.14
CA THR A 9 23.99 8.51 -6.43
C THR A 9 24.39 9.27 -5.16
N ASP A 10 23.69 9.04 -4.06
CA ASP A 10 24.01 9.59 -2.72
C ASP A 10 25.27 8.98 -2.10
N GLN A 11 25.71 7.81 -2.55
CA GLN A 11 26.91 7.11 -2.08
C GLN A 11 28.16 7.39 -2.92
N LYS A 12 28.06 8.21 -3.97
CA LYS A 12 29.16 8.46 -4.92
C LYS A 12 30.47 8.86 -4.24
N PHE A 13 30.40 9.72 -3.22
CA PHE A 13 31.59 10.13 -2.48
C PHE A 13 32.26 8.93 -1.79
N ASN A 14 31.49 8.08 -1.11
CA ASN A 14 32.03 6.90 -0.41
C ASN A 14 32.67 5.90 -1.39
N LEU A 15 32.03 5.69 -2.55
CA LEU A 15 32.56 4.83 -3.62
C LEU A 15 33.89 5.37 -4.17
N LEU A 16 34.02 6.67 -4.35
CA LEU A 16 35.27 7.32 -4.76
C LEU A 16 36.37 7.16 -3.72
N MET A 17 36.03 7.25 -2.44
CA MET A 17 36.99 7.00 -1.35
C MET A 17 37.53 5.56 -1.37
N GLY A 18 36.69 4.57 -1.71
CA GLY A 18 37.11 3.20 -1.93
C GLY A 18 38.20 3.07 -3.01
N ARG A 19 38.04 3.77 -4.13
CA ARG A 19 39.04 3.83 -5.22
C ARG A 19 40.36 4.43 -4.74
N GLU A 20 40.33 5.53 -3.97
CA GLU A 20 41.52 6.18 -3.42
C GLU A 20 42.26 5.25 -2.44
N LEU A 21 41.52 4.53 -1.60
CA LEU A 21 42.12 3.53 -0.71
C LEU A 21 42.81 2.42 -1.49
N GLN A 22 42.18 1.86 -2.53
CA GLN A 22 42.81 0.85 -3.38
C GLN A 22 44.11 1.37 -3.98
N ARG A 23 44.12 2.62 -4.51
CA ARG A 23 45.30 3.25 -5.07
C ARG A 23 46.42 3.39 -4.01
N SER A 24 46.07 3.83 -2.79
CA SER A 24 47.00 4.00 -1.67
C SER A 24 47.62 2.69 -1.21
N TYR A 25 46.92 1.58 -1.37
CA TYR A 25 47.41 0.23 -1.07
C TYR A 25 48.02 -0.48 -2.30
N GLY A 26 48.33 0.24 -3.37
CA GLY A 26 48.97 -0.29 -4.57
C GLY A 26 48.07 -1.26 -5.37
N GLN A 27 46.76 -1.17 -5.23
CA GLN A 27 45.80 -1.97 -5.97
C GLN A 27 45.25 -1.16 -7.17
N GLU A 28 44.80 -1.87 -8.19
CA GLU A 28 44.04 -1.27 -9.28
C GLU A 28 42.71 -0.75 -8.75
N SER A 29 42.33 0.47 -9.16
CA SER A 29 41.12 1.10 -8.70
C SER A 29 39.88 0.48 -9.37
N GLN A 30 38.92 0.08 -8.57
CA GLN A 30 37.62 -0.44 -9.03
C GLN A 30 36.85 0.53 -9.92
N CYS A 31 36.00 0.00 -10.81
CA CYS A 31 34.95 0.77 -11.46
C CYS A 31 33.80 1.05 -10.49
N ILE A 32 33.20 2.22 -10.54
CA ILE A 32 31.99 2.52 -9.78
C ILE A 32 30.83 2.75 -10.73
N VAL A 33 29.67 2.18 -10.37
CA VAL A 33 28.40 2.40 -11.08
C VAL A 33 27.40 2.94 -10.09
N THR A 34 26.82 4.09 -10.39
CA THR A 34 25.80 4.69 -9.51
C THR A 34 24.45 4.70 -10.22
N MET A 35 23.42 4.30 -9.48
CA MET A 35 22.03 4.32 -9.90
C MET A 35 21.29 5.49 -9.24
N PRO A 36 20.32 6.10 -9.94
CA PRO A 36 19.42 7.06 -9.33
C PRO A 36 18.70 6.48 -8.11
N LEU A 37 18.40 7.34 -7.13
CA LEU A 37 17.60 6.95 -5.98
C LEU A 37 16.15 6.72 -6.41
N LEU A 38 15.52 5.71 -5.81
CA LEU A 38 14.10 5.47 -5.93
C LEU A 38 13.37 6.22 -4.82
N GLU A 39 12.44 7.07 -5.20
CA GLU A 39 11.55 7.77 -4.27
C GLU A 39 10.54 6.79 -3.67
N GLY A 40 10.18 7.00 -2.40
CA GLY A 40 9.15 6.24 -1.72
C GLY A 40 7.74 6.62 -2.14
N LEU A 41 6.75 6.01 -1.49
CA LEU A 41 5.32 6.19 -1.80
C LEU A 41 4.85 7.65 -1.69
N ASP A 42 5.58 8.49 -0.96
CA ASP A 42 5.33 9.92 -0.84
C ASP A 42 5.75 10.74 -2.08
N GLY A 43 6.53 10.13 -2.99
CA GLY A 43 7.03 10.76 -4.22
C GLY A 43 8.08 11.85 -4.00
N VAL A 44 8.62 12.00 -2.81
CA VAL A 44 9.55 13.07 -2.43
C VAL A 44 10.83 12.55 -1.80
N LYS A 45 10.72 11.73 -0.75
CA LYS A 45 11.87 11.20 -0.03
C LYS A 45 12.30 9.87 -0.63
N LYS A 46 13.61 9.56 -0.54
CA LYS A 46 14.09 8.24 -0.94
C LYS A 46 13.33 7.14 -0.20
N MET A 47 13.07 6.04 -0.90
CA MET A 47 12.44 4.87 -0.30
C MET A 47 13.27 4.34 0.87
N SER A 48 12.65 4.16 2.03
CA SER A 48 13.34 3.70 3.23
C SER A 48 12.40 3.02 4.20
N LYS A 49 12.86 1.93 4.85
CA LYS A 49 12.14 1.26 5.93
C LYS A 49 11.90 2.20 7.12
N SER A 50 12.90 3.02 7.49
CA SER A 50 12.81 3.95 8.62
C SER A 50 11.79 5.07 8.40
N LEU A 51 11.49 5.42 7.15
CA LEU A 51 10.48 6.41 6.80
C LEU A 51 9.08 5.80 6.59
N GLY A 52 8.97 4.49 6.56
CA GLY A 52 7.69 3.81 6.32
C GLY A 52 7.10 4.02 4.91
N ASN A 53 7.86 4.62 3.98
CA ASN A 53 7.43 4.98 2.63
C ASN A 53 7.84 3.94 1.56
N TYR A 54 8.07 2.70 1.98
CA TYR A 54 8.59 1.65 1.12
C TYR A 54 7.53 0.64 0.65
N VAL A 55 7.86 -0.05 -0.44
CA VAL A 55 7.18 -1.26 -0.89
C VAL A 55 8.12 -2.43 -0.61
N GLY A 56 7.71 -3.35 0.26
CA GLY A 56 8.51 -4.52 0.63
C GLY A 56 8.31 -5.66 -0.37
N ILE A 57 9.40 -6.27 -0.83
CA ILE A 57 9.36 -7.42 -1.76
C ILE A 57 8.81 -8.69 -1.12
N GLN A 58 8.75 -8.74 0.22
CA GLN A 58 8.18 -9.86 1.00
C GLN A 58 6.78 -9.55 1.54
N GLU A 59 6.23 -8.37 1.24
CA GLU A 59 4.84 -8.07 1.60
C GLU A 59 3.88 -8.94 0.80
N ALA A 60 2.70 -9.21 1.37
CA ALA A 60 1.66 -9.96 0.66
C ALA A 60 1.35 -9.32 -0.71
N PRO A 61 1.10 -10.11 -1.78
CA PRO A 61 0.90 -9.60 -3.14
C PRO A 61 -0.15 -8.49 -3.24
N GLY A 62 -1.28 -8.62 -2.52
CA GLY A 62 -2.33 -7.61 -2.51
C GLY A 62 -1.92 -6.30 -1.82
N VAL A 63 -1.01 -6.34 -0.83
CA VAL A 63 -0.46 -5.16 -0.16
C VAL A 63 0.50 -4.44 -1.10
N MET A 64 1.44 -5.17 -1.70
CA MET A 64 2.37 -4.64 -2.72
C MET A 64 1.61 -3.99 -3.87
N TYR A 65 0.63 -4.69 -4.44
CA TYR A 65 -0.22 -4.20 -5.52
C TYR A 65 -0.93 -2.88 -5.15
N SER A 66 -1.57 -2.85 -3.97
CA SER A 66 -2.31 -1.67 -3.52
C SER A 66 -1.41 -0.46 -3.31
N LYS A 67 -0.20 -0.66 -2.79
CA LYS A 67 0.80 0.40 -2.63
C LYS A 67 1.23 0.96 -3.99
N LEU A 68 1.55 0.10 -4.96
CA LEU A 68 1.99 0.49 -6.29
C LEU A 68 0.91 1.25 -7.07
N VAL A 69 -0.35 0.82 -6.99
CA VAL A 69 -1.47 1.54 -7.63
C VAL A 69 -1.75 2.89 -6.96
N SER A 70 -1.35 3.06 -5.70
CA SER A 70 -1.61 4.28 -4.91
C SER A 70 -0.54 5.36 -5.04
N ILE A 71 0.58 5.11 -5.75
CA ILE A 71 1.63 6.12 -5.93
C ILE A 71 1.12 7.36 -6.68
N PRO A 72 1.71 8.54 -6.48
CA PRO A 72 1.40 9.73 -7.29
C PRO A 72 1.61 9.49 -8.78
N ASP A 73 0.81 10.12 -9.65
CA ASP A 73 0.92 9.95 -11.11
C ASP A 73 2.28 10.35 -11.65
N ALA A 74 2.87 11.41 -11.11
CA ALA A 74 4.22 11.85 -11.50
C ALA A 74 5.30 10.81 -11.15
N LEU A 75 5.14 10.09 -10.01
CA LEU A 75 6.09 9.08 -9.57
C LEU A 75 6.04 7.80 -10.41
N MET A 76 4.89 7.49 -10.99
CA MET A 76 4.68 6.31 -11.83
C MET A 76 5.72 6.18 -12.93
N TRP A 77 6.06 7.28 -13.60
CA TRP A 77 7.05 7.30 -14.70
C TRP A 77 8.44 6.95 -14.21
N ARG A 78 8.80 7.43 -13.03
CA ARG A 78 10.07 7.10 -12.39
C ARG A 78 10.17 5.61 -12.05
N TYR A 79 9.06 5.02 -11.62
CA TYR A 79 8.98 3.60 -11.33
C TYR A 79 9.05 2.75 -12.60
N PHE A 80 8.45 3.18 -13.71
CA PHE A 80 8.64 2.53 -15.00
C PHE A 80 10.11 2.57 -15.43
N GLU A 81 10.75 3.75 -15.37
CA GLU A 81 12.16 3.92 -15.75
C GLU A 81 13.13 3.05 -14.95
N LEU A 82 12.91 2.92 -13.64
CA LEU A 82 13.86 2.26 -12.74
C LEU A 82 13.52 0.79 -12.42
N LEU A 83 12.27 0.40 -12.53
CA LEU A 83 11.81 -0.90 -12.05
C LEU A 83 11.18 -1.78 -13.14
N SER A 84 10.66 -1.21 -14.21
CA SER A 84 10.04 -1.99 -15.29
C SER A 84 11.09 -2.61 -16.21
N PHE A 85 10.76 -3.75 -16.81
CA PHE A 85 11.53 -4.35 -17.90
C PHE A 85 10.94 -4.06 -19.28
N ARG A 86 9.89 -3.22 -19.33
CA ARG A 86 9.30 -2.78 -20.60
C ARG A 86 10.24 -1.92 -21.39
N ASP A 87 10.11 -1.95 -22.71
CA ASP A 87 10.83 -1.04 -23.58
C ASP A 87 10.42 0.41 -23.29
N MET A 88 11.40 1.31 -23.29
CA MET A 88 11.15 2.74 -23.09
C MET A 88 10.24 3.35 -24.16
N ALA A 89 10.19 2.75 -25.36
CA ALA A 89 9.25 3.14 -26.40
C ALA A 89 7.79 2.86 -25.96
N GLU A 90 7.51 1.71 -25.37
CA GLU A 90 6.19 1.38 -24.81
C GLU A 90 5.81 2.32 -23.66
N VAL A 91 6.76 2.65 -22.80
CA VAL A 91 6.53 3.59 -21.69
C VAL A 91 6.19 5.00 -22.23
N GLU A 92 6.83 5.41 -23.31
CA GLU A 92 6.52 6.70 -23.95
C GLU A 92 5.14 6.71 -24.62
N GLU A 93 4.71 5.59 -25.20
CA GLU A 93 3.32 5.44 -25.68
C GLU A 93 2.32 5.63 -24.53
N PHE A 94 2.57 5.04 -23.35
CA PHE A 94 1.72 5.26 -22.17
C PHE A 94 1.67 6.73 -21.75
N ARG A 95 2.80 7.47 -21.85
CA ARG A 95 2.81 8.91 -21.56
C ARG A 95 1.95 9.70 -22.54
N ILE A 96 2.03 9.36 -23.82
CA ILE A 96 1.22 9.96 -24.87
C ILE A 96 -0.27 9.67 -24.61
N ASP A 97 -0.63 8.44 -24.30
CA ASP A 97 -2.01 8.06 -24.01
C ASP A 97 -2.58 8.82 -22.81
N VAL A 98 -1.83 8.95 -21.73
CA VAL A 98 -2.23 9.74 -20.57
C VAL A 98 -2.38 11.22 -20.93
N SER A 99 -1.49 11.77 -21.75
CA SER A 99 -1.60 13.16 -22.24
C SER A 99 -2.84 13.40 -23.10
N ARG A 100 -3.37 12.35 -23.74
CA ARG A 100 -4.61 12.34 -24.53
C ARG A 100 -5.86 12.06 -23.71
N GLY A 101 -5.73 11.85 -22.40
CA GLY A 101 -6.86 11.67 -21.50
C GLY A 101 -7.09 10.23 -21.02
N ALA A 102 -6.19 9.29 -21.30
CA ALA A 102 -6.23 7.97 -20.69
C ALA A 102 -6.05 8.08 -19.16
N ASN A 103 -6.72 7.20 -18.42
CA ASN A 103 -6.66 7.23 -16.96
C ASN A 103 -5.27 6.75 -16.48
N PRO A 104 -4.49 7.57 -15.76
CA PRO A 104 -3.20 7.17 -15.21
C PRO A 104 -3.27 5.92 -14.33
N ARG A 105 -4.40 5.67 -13.71
CA ARG A 105 -4.63 4.49 -12.90
C ARG A 105 -4.46 3.18 -13.69
N ASP A 106 -4.95 3.14 -14.93
CA ASP A 106 -4.85 1.92 -15.76
C ASP A 106 -3.40 1.61 -16.09
N ILE A 107 -2.58 2.64 -16.21
CA ILE A 107 -1.14 2.49 -16.42
C ILE A 107 -0.43 2.04 -15.14
N LYS A 108 -0.83 2.56 -13.96
CA LYS A 108 -0.31 2.08 -12.66
C LYS A 108 -0.68 0.62 -12.41
N ILE A 109 -1.83 0.16 -12.86
CA ILE A 109 -2.25 -1.23 -12.78
C ILE A 109 -1.25 -2.11 -13.54
N LYS A 110 -0.91 -1.77 -14.78
CA LYS A 110 0.08 -2.52 -15.59
C LYS A 110 1.44 -2.60 -14.89
N LEU A 111 1.90 -1.51 -14.30
CA LEU A 111 3.14 -1.47 -13.52
C LEU A 111 3.06 -2.35 -12.27
N ALA A 112 1.95 -2.28 -11.54
CA ALA A 112 1.75 -3.05 -10.32
C ALA A 112 1.68 -4.56 -10.61
N GLU A 113 0.98 -4.97 -11.66
CA GLU A 113 0.93 -6.37 -12.11
C GLU A 113 2.32 -6.88 -12.46
N GLU A 114 3.10 -6.13 -13.26
CA GLU A 114 4.46 -6.50 -13.64
C GLU A 114 5.37 -6.69 -12.41
N ILE A 115 5.34 -5.75 -11.46
CA ILE A 115 6.19 -5.82 -10.27
C ILE A 115 5.75 -6.96 -9.35
N VAL A 116 4.45 -7.13 -9.11
CA VAL A 116 3.94 -8.22 -8.28
C VAL A 116 4.24 -9.58 -8.93
N ALA A 117 4.06 -9.72 -10.24
CA ALA A 117 4.38 -10.96 -10.96
C ALA A 117 5.85 -11.33 -10.82
N ARG A 118 6.76 -10.37 -10.84
CA ARG A 118 8.20 -10.59 -10.66
C ARG A 118 8.56 -11.20 -9.32
N PHE A 119 7.92 -10.78 -8.23
CA PHE A 119 8.28 -11.21 -6.88
C PHE A 119 7.41 -12.34 -6.34
N HIS A 120 6.18 -12.50 -6.86
CA HIS A 120 5.18 -13.44 -6.33
C HIS A 120 4.56 -14.36 -7.38
N GLY A 121 4.90 -14.19 -8.67
CA GLY A 121 4.36 -14.96 -9.78
C GLY A 121 3.08 -14.36 -10.38
N GLU A 122 2.78 -14.78 -11.60
CA GLU A 122 1.66 -14.27 -12.43
C GLU A 122 0.28 -14.53 -11.78
N ASP A 123 0.07 -15.69 -11.18
CA ASP A 123 -1.20 -16.04 -10.55
C ASP A 123 -1.49 -15.14 -9.34
N ALA A 124 -0.46 -14.82 -8.56
CA ALA A 124 -0.57 -13.91 -7.43
C ALA A 124 -0.86 -12.47 -7.87
N ALA A 125 -0.24 -12.01 -8.96
CA ALA A 125 -0.51 -10.69 -9.55
C ALA A 125 -1.95 -10.59 -10.04
N ALA A 126 -2.42 -11.58 -10.80
CA ALA A 126 -3.79 -11.64 -11.28
C ALA A 126 -4.82 -11.71 -10.13
N SER A 127 -4.52 -12.46 -9.07
CA SER A 127 -5.36 -12.51 -7.86
C SER A 127 -5.40 -11.16 -7.14
N ALA A 128 -4.25 -10.49 -6.97
CA ALA A 128 -4.16 -9.17 -6.36
C ALA A 128 -4.96 -8.12 -7.16
N HIS A 129 -4.87 -8.15 -8.49
CA HIS A 129 -5.67 -7.29 -9.38
C HIS A 129 -7.18 -7.52 -9.19
N ARG A 130 -7.65 -8.78 -9.25
CA ARG A 130 -9.08 -9.12 -9.06
C ARG A 130 -9.59 -8.66 -7.71
N SER A 131 -8.83 -8.93 -6.64
CA SER A 131 -9.19 -8.52 -5.27
C SER A 131 -9.23 -7.00 -5.11
N ALA A 132 -8.33 -6.26 -5.77
CA ALA A 132 -8.36 -4.81 -5.78
C ALA A 132 -9.53 -4.24 -6.57
N GLY A 133 -9.92 -4.89 -7.68
CA GLY A 133 -11.11 -4.57 -8.46
C GLY A 133 -12.40 -4.81 -7.68
N ASN A 134 -12.47 -5.90 -6.93
CA ASN A 134 -13.61 -6.24 -6.11
C ASN A 134 -13.78 -5.29 -4.90
N ARG A 135 -12.69 -4.80 -4.32
CA ARG A 135 -12.75 -3.75 -3.26
C ARG A 135 -13.42 -2.45 -3.72
N MET A 136 -13.61 -2.26 -5.01
CA MET A 136 -14.29 -1.08 -5.59
C MET A 136 -15.76 -1.29 -5.90
N LYS A 137 -16.26 -2.52 -5.91
CA LYS A 137 -17.70 -2.75 -5.95
C LYS A 137 -18.24 -2.48 -4.55
N GLU A 138 -19.04 -1.44 -4.41
CA GLU A 138 -19.73 -1.11 -3.14
C GLU A 138 -20.41 -2.37 -2.60
N GLY A 139 -19.91 -2.87 -1.45
CA GLY A 139 -20.56 -3.93 -0.69
C GLY A 139 -19.79 -5.24 -0.53
N GLU A 140 -18.67 -5.48 -1.21
CA GLU A 140 -17.87 -6.69 -0.96
C GLU A 140 -16.82 -6.47 0.14
N LEU A 141 -16.82 -7.39 1.09
CA LEU A 141 -15.96 -7.38 2.28
C LEU A 141 -14.54 -7.84 1.92
N PRO A 142 -13.48 -7.24 2.52
CA PRO A 142 -12.12 -7.74 2.39
C PRO A 142 -12.01 -9.21 2.84
N GLU A 143 -11.18 -10.03 2.16
CA GLU A 143 -10.93 -11.42 2.58
C GLU A 143 -10.22 -11.51 3.94
N ASP A 144 -9.40 -10.50 4.29
CA ASP A 144 -8.70 -10.39 5.57
C ASP A 144 -9.33 -9.29 6.43
N ILE A 145 -10.41 -9.60 7.13
CA ILE A 145 -11.01 -8.68 8.11
C ILE A 145 -10.45 -9.02 9.50
N PRO A 146 -9.79 -8.07 10.18
CA PRO A 146 -9.29 -8.31 11.54
C PRO A 146 -10.43 -8.69 12.49
N GLU A 147 -10.23 -9.74 13.24
CA GLU A 147 -11.16 -10.16 14.31
C GLU A 147 -10.88 -9.36 15.57
N ILE A 148 -11.91 -8.74 16.11
CA ILE A 148 -11.83 -7.88 17.30
C ILE A 148 -12.85 -8.37 18.31
N GLU A 149 -12.36 -8.81 19.47
CA GLU A 149 -13.21 -9.23 20.58
C GLU A 149 -13.39 -8.08 21.58
N LEU A 150 -14.62 -7.78 21.89
CA LEU A 150 -14.99 -6.83 22.95
C LEU A 150 -15.79 -7.57 24.03
N CYS A 151 -15.56 -7.24 25.29
CA CYS A 151 -16.33 -7.77 26.41
C CYS A 151 -17.25 -6.68 26.98
N SER A 152 -18.51 -7.02 27.28
CA SER A 152 -19.47 -6.14 27.94
C SER A 152 -20.57 -6.96 28.58
N MET A 153 -21.09 -6.49 29.73
CA MET A 153 -22.27 -7.06 30.36
C MET A 153 -23.59 -6.61 29.74
N GLU A 154 -23.55 -5.53 28.95
CA GLU A 154 -24.74 -4.91 28.37
C GLU A 154 -24.58 -4.71 26.88
N ASP A 155 -25.70 -4.62 26.19
CA ASP A 155 -25.73 -4.25 24.77
C ASP A 155 -25.10 -2.87 24.54
N MET A 156 -24.37 -2.70 23.46
CA MET A 156 -23.58 -1.47 23.20
C MET A 156 -24.07 -0.70 21.97
N PRO A 157 -24.22 0.65 22.07
CA PRO A 157 -24.45 1.48 20.89
C PRO A 157 -23.32 1.33 19.87
N ILE A 158 -23.63 1.27 18.58
CA ILE A 158 -22.66 1.10 17.49
C ILE A 158 -21.50 2.10 17.54
N ALA A 159 -21.74 3.36 17.92
CA ALA A 159 -20.68 4.36 18.05
C ALA A 159 -19.62 4.00 19.09
N SER A 160 -20.04 3.37 20.20
CA SER A 160 -19.14 2.88 21.26
C SER A 160 -18.36 1.66 20.79
N VAL A 161 -19.02 0.75 20.07
CA VAL A 161 -18.38 -0.44 19.48
C VAL A 161 -17.28 -0.03 18.50
N LEU A 162 -17.57 0.86 17.55
CA LEU A 162 -16.59 1.34 16.57
C LEU A 162 -15.37 2.00 17.22
N ASN A 163 -15.58 2.77 18.28
CA ASN A 163 -14.50 3.42 19.01
C ASN A 163 -13.67 2.41 19.81
N ARG A 164 -14.30 1.49 20.56
CA ARG A 164 -13.58 0.46 21.32
C ARG A 164 -12.86 -0.55 20.43
N ALA A 165 -13.42 -0.84 19.27
CA ALA A 165 -12.81 -1.69 18.26
C ALA A 165 -11.64 -0.99 17.51
N GLY A 166 -11.37 0.29 17.77
CA GLY A 166 -10.30 1.02 17.09
C GLY A 166 -10.58 1.32 15.61
N LEU A 167 -11.83 1.12 15.15
CA LEU A 167 -12.23 1.39 13.77
C LEU A 167 -12.39 2.90 13.48
N VAL A 168 -12.50 3.69 14.54
CA VAL A 168 -12.52 5.15 14.49
C VAL A 168 -11.66 5.74 15.59
N LYS A 169 -11.13 6.95 15.39
CA LYS A 169 -10.22 7.62 16.34
C LYS A 169 -10.89 8.03 17.65
N ASN A 170 -12.17 8.33 17.63
CA ASN A 170 -12.97 8.72 18.80
C ASN A 170 -14.48 8.65 18.50
N ALA A 171 -15.30 8.77 19.55
CA ALA A 171 -16.76 8.71 19.45
C ALA A 171 -17.41 9.87 18.66
N ALA A 172 -16.73 11.00 18.50
CA ALA A 172 -17.24 12.11 17.68
C ALA A 172 -17.20 11.71 16.20
N VAL A 173 -16.07 11.20 15.73
CA VAL A 173 -15.91 10.70 14.35
C VAL A 173 -16.90 9.55 14.06
N ALA A 174 -17.15 8.65 15.03
CA ALA A 174 -18.17 7.63 14.87
C ALA A 174 -19.56 8.22 14.60
N ARG A 175 -19.93 9.24 15.39
CA ARG A 175 -21.25 9.91 15.24
C ARG A 175 -21.39 10.64 13.91
N ASP A 176 -20.33 11.28 13.42
CA ASP A 176 -20.32 11.98 12.15
C ASP A 176 -20.45 11.00 10.97
N LEU A 177 -19.73 9.88 11.04
CA LEU A 177 -19.84 8.81 10.05
C LEU A 177 -21.25 8.18 10.04
N LEU A 178 -21.85 7.95 11.21
CA LEU A 178 -23.22 7.43 11.30
C LEU A 178 -24.24 8.44 10.71
N ALA A 179 -24.04 9.74 10.95
CA ALA A 179 -24.91 10.79 10.42
C ALA A 179 -24.81 10.92 8.89
N SER A 180 -23.63 10.66 8.32
CA SER A 180 -23.39 10.71 6.87
C SER A 180 -23.66 9.39 6.13
N GLY A 181 -24.15 8.34 6.82
CA GLY A 181 -24.35 7.02 6.22
C GLY A 181 -23.05 6.28 5.91
N GLY A 182 -21.94 6.68 6.52
CA GLY A 182 -20.61 6.12 6.31
C GLY A 182 -20.31 4.88 7.17
N VAL A 183 -21.30 4.34 7.90
CA VAL A 183 -21.14 3.10 8.69
C VAL A 183 -22.03 2.01 8.12
N ARG A 184 -21.45 0.82 7.93
CA ARG A 184 -22.20 -0.37 7.53
C ARG A 184 -21.93 -1.52 8.50
N VAL A 185 -22.97 -2.30 8.80
CA VAL A 185 -22.90 -3.54 9.55
C VAL A 185 -23.45 -4.65 8.66
N ASP A 186 -22.65 -5.69 8.42
CA ASP A 186 -22.94 -6.79 7.49
C ASP A 186 -23.40 -6.29 6.10
N GLY A 187 -22.75 -5.23 5.62
CA GLY A 187 -23.01 -4.61 4.32
C GLY A 187 -24.18 -3.62 4.30
N GLN A 188 -25.00 -3.53 5.34
CA GLN A 188 -26.14 -2.61 5.42
C GLN A 188 -25.76 -1.31 6.14
N VAL A 189 -26.21 -0.17 5.59
CA VAL A 189 -26.02 1.13 6.25
C VAL A 189 -26.83 1.16 7.54
N VAL A 190 -26.19 1.52 8.64
CA VAL A 190 -26.80 1.64 9.95
C VAL A 190 -26.72 3.07 10.47
N ASP A 191 -27.68 3.43 11.31
CA ASP A 191 -27.77 4.72 11.96
C ASP A 191 -27.35 4.65 13.45
N ARG A 192 -27.56 5.74 14.18
CA ARG A 192 -27.22 5.84 15.60
C ARG A 192 -28.07 4.96 16.53
N ALA A 193 -29.23 4.48 16.05
CA ALA A 193 -30.12 3.63 16.82
C ALA A 193 -29.69 2.16 16.83
N PHE A 194 -28.71 1.79 15.97
CA PHE A 194 -28.21 0.42 15.95
C PHE A 194 -27.49 0.06 17.26
N VAL A 195 -27.92 -1.04 17.86
CA VAL A 195 -27.38 -1.57 19.11
C VAL A 195 -26.74 -2.95 18.86
N PHE A 196 -25.52 -3.09 19.25
CA PHE A 196 -24.76 -4.34 19.20
C PHE A 196 -25.14 -5.19 20.42
N ARG A 197 -25.67 -6.39 20.21
CA ARG A 197 -26.13 -7.27 21.29
C ARG A 197 -24.98 -8.10 21.84
N VAL A 198 -24.97 -8.32 23.12
CA VAL A 198 -24.06 -9.28 23.77
C VAL A 198 -24.28 -10.69 23.18
N GLY A 199 -23.17 -11.35 22.82
CA GLY A 199 -23.16 -12.64 22.14
C GLY A 199 -23.27 -12.56 20.61
N SER A 200 -23.39 -11.35 20.01
CA SER A 200 -23.42 -11.22 18.57
C SER A 200 -22.03 -10.93 17.98
N ALA A 201 -21.84 -11.29 16.71
CA ALA A 201 -20.65 -10.95 15.93
C ALA A 201 -21.10 -10.41 14.57
N HIS A 202 -20.55 -9.27 14.18
CA HIS A 202 -20.90 -8.60 12.94
C HIS A 202 -19.67 -8.03 12.27
N ILE A 203 -19.72 -7.89 10.95
CA ILE A 203 -18.69 -7.19 10.18
C ILE A 203 -19.05 -5.70 10.14
N CYS A 204 -18.22 -4.90 10.81
CA CYS A 204 -18.38 -3.45 10.85
C CYS A 204 -17.45 -2.78 9.83
N GLN A 205 -18.01 -1.82 9.07
CA GLN A 205 -17.27 -0.92 8.22
C GLN A 205 -17.47 0.51 8.68
N ALA A 206 -16.38 1.24 8.91
CA ALA A 206 -16.39 2.67 9.23
C ALA A 206 -15.66 3.48 8.16
N GLY A 207 -16.41 4.22 7.35
CA GLY A 207 -15.92 4.90 6.17
C GLY A 207 -15.48 3.92 5.07
N LYS A 208 -14.52 4.37 4.22
CA LYS A 208 -14.09 3.58 3.04
C LYS A 208 -12.99 2.56 3.35
N LYS A 209 -12.30 2.67 4.48
CA LYS A 209 -11.03 1.94 4.72
C LYS A 209 -10.97 1.11 6.00
N ALA A 210 -11.80 1.38 7.00
CA ALA A 210 -11.77 0.68 8.27
C ALA A 210 -12.81 -0.44 8.28
N PHE A 211 -12.34 -1.69 8.45
CA PHE A 211 -13.15 -2.89 8.55
C PHE A 211 -12.72 -3.70 9.78
N GLY A 212 -13.66 -4.37 10.42
CA GLY A 212 -13.39 -5.28 11.53
C GLY A 212 -14.56 -6.24 11.73
N ARG A 213 -14.26 -7.53 11.96
CA ARG A 213 -15.23 -8.49 12.48
C ARG A 213 -15.26 -8.33 13.99
N VAL A 214 -16.26 -7.64 14.50
CA VAL A 214 -16.40 -7.36 15.93
C VAL A 214 -17.33 -8.39 16.57
N SER A 215 -16.86 -9.06 17.61
CA SER A 215 -17.65 -9.93 18.45
C SER A 215 -17.80 -9.31 19.85
N LEU A 216 -19.02 -9.24 20.37
CA LEU A 216 -19.30 -8.75 21.71
C LEU A 216 -19.60 -9.94 22.62
N LYS A 217 -18.66 -10.30 23.49
CA LYS A 217 -18.80 -11.40 24.46
C LYS A 217 -19.33 -10.89 25.80
N ALA A 218 -20.08 -11.73 26.49
CA ALA A 218 -20.40 -11.49 27.91
C ALA A 218 -19.11 -11.55 28.74
N GLU A 219 -18.98 -10.63 29.68
CA GLU A 219 -17.86 -10.59 30.63
C GLU A 219 -18.07 -11.62 31.74
#